data_ff92116e650531d454edc05c98bd572b
#
_entry.id   ff92116e650531d454edc05c98bd572b
#
_cell.length_a   1.000
_cell.length_b   1.000
_cell.length_c   1.000
_cell.angle_alpha   90.00
_cell.angle_beta   90.00
_cell.angle_gamma   90.00
#
_symmetry.space_group_name_H-M   'P 1'
#
loop_
_entity.id
_entity.type
_entity.pdbx_description
1 polymer ?
#
loop_
_entity_poly.entity_id
_entity_poly.type
_entity_poly.pdbx_seq_one_letter_code
_entity_poly.pdbx_strand_id
1 'polypeptide(L)'
;MNPVVAAPMAGGPSTPALVAAVARAGGFGYLAAGYLTADALAAQLAELRQRSEEPFGVNLFLPDPSPRTRRRDRAVAAYARRITGEARAVLVELGDPHPATDPDDGPGLDAKIRVLAADPPDTISVTFALPDADRLAALRATGARLLATVTSPEEARAAADAGFDGLVVQGTDAGGHRGTHAVAVEPNDVDTIDLVRALRPHTALPLVAAGGIADAAGVRRALDAGAEQVQLGTAFLRTDEAGTSATHRDALADPAFSGTTVTRAFTGRAARALTNRFAVEHGPAAPAAYPELHHLTRPVRTAAAKAGDTERLHLWAGVHFRRATDGPAAEVVRALL
;
A
#
# COMPACT_ATOMS: atom_id res chain seq x y z
N MET A 1 24.17 -5.57 -0.47
CA MET A 1 22.75 -5.93 -0.24
C MET A 1 22.03 -5.76 -1.58
N ASN A 2 21.17 -6.70 -1.96
CA ASN A 2 20.37 -6.56 -3.18
C ASN A 2 19.41 -5.36 -3.00
N PRO A 3 19.32 -4.43 -3.97
CA PRO A 3 18.50 -3.25 -3.83
C PRO A 3 16.98 -3.50 -3.99
N VAL A 4 16.55 -4.70 -4.43
CA VAL A 4 15.15 -4.99 -4.78
C VAL A 4 14.32 -5.33 -3.55
N VAL A 5 13.22 -4.60 -3.36
CA VAL A 5 12.25 -4.78 -2.28
C VAL A 5 10.86 -5.06 -2.86
N ALA A 6 10.20 -6.15 -2.43
CA ALA A 6 8.77 -6.35 -2.69
C ALA A 6 7.96 -5.48 -1.74
N ALA A 7 7.19 -4.55 -2.31
CA ALA A 7 6.38 -3.60 -1.56
C ALA A 7 5.30 -4.30 -0.72
N PRO A 8 4.93 -3.74 0.44
CA PRO A 8 3.75 -4.20 1.16
C PRO A 8 2.49 -3.87 0.37
N MET A 9 1.72 -4.88 0.01
CA MET A 9 0.48 -4.79 -0.76
C MET A 9 -0.67 -5.35 0.07
N ALA A 10 -1.31 -4.46 0.84
CA ALA A 10 -2.41 -4.82 1.74
C ALA A 10 -3.65 -5.34 0.97
N GLY A 11 -4.43 -6.17 1.63
CA GLY A 11 -5.67 -6.72 1.07
C GLY A 11 -5.47 -8.04 0.30
N GLY A 12 -4.30 -8.69 0.46
CA GLY A 12 -4.09 -10.07 -0.03
C GLY A 12 -2.78 -10.31 -0.78
N PRO A 13 -2.29 -9.44 -1.68
CA PRO A 13 -1.16 -9.78 -2.54
C PRO A 13 0.15 -10.13 -1.79
N SER A 14 0.46 -9.43 -0.67
CA SER A 14 1.66 -9.75 0.15
C SER A 14 1.39 -10.96 1.04
N THR A 15 1.64 -12.15 0.52
CA THR A 15 1.55 -13.41 1.27
C THR A 15 2.89 -13.76 1.94
N PRO A 16 2.91 -14.59 3.00
CA PRO A 16 4.14 -15.18 3.52
C PRO A 16 4.96 -15.92 2.46
N ALA A 17 4.30 -16.58 1.51
CA ALA A 17 4.96 -17.26 0.39
C ALA A 17 5.72 -16.29 -0.53
N LEU A 18 5.10 -15.15 -0.87
CA LEU A 18 5.74 -14.10 -1.69
C LEU A 18 6.97 -13.52 -0.96
N VAL A 19 6.82 -13.14 0.31
CA VAL A 19 7.92 -12.57 1.10
C VAL A 19 9.09 -13.54 1.17
N ALA A 20 8.83 -14.82 1.48
CA ALA A 20 9.86 -15.85 1.53
C ALA A 20 10.53 -16.10 0.18
N ALA A 21 9.77 -16.10 -0.93
CA ALA A 21 10.33 -16.31 -2.28
C ALA A 21 11.25 -15.15 -2.70
N VAL A 22 10.85 -13.92 -2.44
CA VAL A 22 11.66 -12.72 -2.71
C VAL A 22 12.93 -12.73 -1.87
N ALA A 23 12.84 -13.03 -0.57
CA ALA A 23 13.99 -13.08 0.33
C ALA A 23 15.00 -14.17 -0.10
N ARG A 24 14.54 -15.38 -0.42
CA ARG A 24 15.41 -16.47 -0.95
C ARG A 24 16.09 -16.12 -2.28
N ALA A 25 15.49 -15.23 -3.07
CA ALA A 25 16.12 -14.72 -4.30
C ALA A 25 17.13 -13.58 -4.02
N GLY A 26 17.38 -13.26 -2.76
CA GLY A 26 18.29 -12.22 -2.30
C GLY A 26 17.66 -10.82 -2.20
N GLY A 27 16.36 -10.66 -2.48
CA GLY A 27 15.62 -9.43 -2.27
C GLY A 27 15.20 -9.25 -0.81
N PHE A 28 14.35 -8.26 -0.57
CA PHE A 28 13.71 -8.03 0.73
C PHE A 28 12.20 -7.92 0.55
N GLY A 29 11.39 -8.54 1.41
CA GLY A 29 9.95 -8.53 1.29
C GLY A 29 9.26 -7.99 2.52
N TYR A 30 8.06 -7.42 2.33
CA TYR A 30 7.20 -6.94 3.41
C TYR A 30 5.90 -7.71 3.49
N LEU A 31 5.51 -8.16 4.70
CA LEU A 31 4.11 -8.42 5.01
C LEU A 31 3.36 -7.09 5.13
N ALA A 32 2.11 -7.08 4.71
CA ALA A 32 1.26 -5.89 4.77
C ALA A 32 0.18 -6.08 5.85
N ALA A 33 0.36 -5.48 7.02
CA ALA A 33 -0.56 -5.60 8.14
C ALA A 33 -1.83 -4.73 8.01
N GLY A 34 -1.90 -3.85 7.01
CA GLY A 34 -3.11 -3.07 6.73
C GLY A 34 -4.31 -3.99 6.48
N TYR A 35 -5.45 -3.67 7.11
CA TYR A 35 -6.71 -4.42 7.11
C TYR A 35 -6.71 -5.76 7.86
N LEU A 36 -5.56 -6.25 8.34
CA LEU A 36 -5.48 -7.46 9.14
C LEU A 36 -5.82 -7.17 10.60
N THR A 37 -6.47 -8.13 11.27
CA THR A 37 -6.52 -8.16 12.74
C THR A 37 -5.14 -8.55 13.29
N ALA A 38 -4.93 -8.30 14.59
CA ALA A 38 -3.69 -8.71 15.27
C ALA A 38 -3.46 -10.23 15.18
N ASP A 39 -4.52 -11.04 15.34
CA ASP A 39 -4.44 -12.49 15.24
C ASP A 39 -4.08 -12.95 13.81
N ALA A 40 -4.65 -12.30 12.78
CA ALA A 40 -4.32 -12.60 11.40
C ALA A 40 -2.85 -12.21 11.08
N LEU A 41 -2.35 -11.10 11.62
CA LEU A 41 -0.95 -10.72 11.50
C LEU A 41 -0.04 -11.74 12.18
N ALA A 42 -0.36 -12.15 13.41
CA ALA A 42 0.40 -13.18 14.15
C ALA A 42 0.46 -14.51 13.38
N ALA A 43 -0.66 -14.92 12.77
CA ALA A 43 -0.70 -16.12 11.94
C ALA A 43 0.20 -16.01 10.69
N GLN A 44 0.22 -14.85 10.01
CA GLN A 44 1.11 -14.63 8.87
C GLN A 44 2.59 -14.59 9.26
N LEU A 45 2.93 -14.00 10.42
CA LEU A 45 4.30 -14.02 10.95
C LEU A 45 4.74 -15.46 11.24
N ALA A 46 3.92 -16.24 11.96
CA ALA A 46 4.22 -17.64 12.26
C ALA A 46 4.40 -18.48 10.97
N GLU A 47 3.55 -18.28 9.96
CA GLU A 47 3.70 -18.94 8.66
C GLU A 47 4.99 -18.53 7.95
N LEU A 48 5.34 -17.24 7.95
CA LEU A 48 6.57 -16.76 7.31
C LEU A 48 7.81 -17.33 7.98
N ARG A 49 7.88 -17.35 9.31
CA ARG A 49 8.98 -17.95 10.08
C ARG A 49 9.17 -19.45 9.78
N GLN A 50 8.08 -20.18 9.51
CA GLN A 50 8.18 -21.58 9.06
C GLN A 50 8.73 -21.72 7.63
N ARG A 51 8.59 -20.69 6.80
CA ARG A 51 9.00 -20.71 5.38
C ARG A 51 10.41 -20.20 5.14
N SER A 52 10.90 -19.30 6.00
CA SER A 52 12.16 -18.60 5.77
C SER A 52 12.76 -18.06 7.05
N GLU A 53 14.08 -18.15 7.19
CA GLU A 53 14.88 -17.48 8.22
C GLU A 53 15.44 -16.13 7.75
N GLU A 54 15.21 -15.77 6.48
CA GLU A 54 15.70 -14.53 5.89
C GLU A 54 15.02 -13.29 6.48
N PRO A 55 15.72 -12.14 6.48
CA PRO A 55 15.17 -10.87 6.95
C PRO A 55 13.93 -10.44 6.18
N PHE A 56 12.96 -9.85 6.89
CA PHE A 56 11.73 -9.33 6.30
C PHE A 56 11.22 -8.10 7.04
N GLY A 57 10.28 -7.39 6.42
CA GLY A 57 9.60 -6.26 7.01
C GLY A 57 8.11 -6.47 7.21
N VAL A 58 7.51 -5.61 8.05
CA VAL A 58 6.06 -5.48 8.21
C VAL A 58 5.67 -4.02 8.01
N ASN A 59 4.62 -3.78 7.21
CA ASN A 59 4.06 -2.44 7.04
C ASN A 59 2.78 -2.28 7.84
N LEU A 60 2.68 -1.17 8.57
CA LEU A 60 1.48 -0.74 9.29
C LEU A 60 0.82 0.44 8.59
N PHE A 61 -0.52 0.42 8.51
CA PHE A 61 -1.30 1.62 8.22
C PHE A 61 -1.56 2.38 9.52
N LEU A 62 -1.39 3.69 9.47
CA LEU A 62 -1.69 4.57 10.59
C LEU A 62 -2.96 5.37 10.31
N PRO A 63 -3.76 5.67 11.34
CA PRO A 63 -4.99 6.42 11.18
C PRO A 63 -4.73 7.86 10.71
N ASP A 64 -5.73 8.42 10.02
CA ASP A 64 -5.71 9.83 9.62
C ASP A 64 -5.67 10.72 10.88
N PRO A 65 -4.67 11.58 11.04
CA PRO A 65 -4.58 12.48 12.19
C PRO A 65 -5.68 13.55 12.19
N SER A 66 -6.37 13.74 11.05
CA SER A 66 -7.40 14.77 10.91
C SER A 66 -8.67 14.39 11.65
N PRO A 67 -9.28 15.31 12.42
CA PRO A 67 -10.50 15.00 13.13
C PRO A 67 -11.67 14.76 12.19
N ARG A 68 -12.51 13.81 12.55
CA ARG A 68 -13.78 13.56 11.84
C ARG A 68 -14.70 14.77 12.02
N THR A 69 -15.36 15.21 10.95
CA THR A 69 -16.24 16.36 10.94
C THR A 69 -17.63 16.02 10.39
N ARG A 70 -18.66 16.75 10.84
CA ARG A 70 -20.03 16.64 10.28
C ARG A 70 -20.08 16.88 8.76
N ARG A 71 -19.16 17.70 8.22
CA ARG A 71 -19.06 17.92 6.78
C ARG A 71 -18.61 16.64 6.06
N ARG A 72 -17.60 15.94 6.61
CA ARG A 72 -17.10 14.66 6.10
C ARG A 72 -18.20 13.60 6.14
N ASP A 73 -18.97 13.48 7.24
CA ASP A 73 -20.06 12.53 7.36
C ASP A 73 -21.17 12.78 6.32
N ARG A 74 -21.54 14.06 6.09
CA ARG A 74 -22.52 14.40 5.04
C ARG A 74 -22.03 14.04 3.65
N ALA A 75 -20.75 14.25 3.36
CA ALA A 75 -20.17 13.91 2.07
C ALA A 75 -20.14 12.38 1.87
N VAL A 76 -19.81 11.60 2.89
CA VAL A 76 -19.88 10.12 2.87
C VAL A 76 -21.31 9.65 2.61
N ALA A 77 -22.31 10.22 3.32
CA ALA A 77 -23.72 9.86 3.12
C ALA A 77 -24.23 10.24 1.70
N ALA A 78 -23.77 11.35 1.14
CA ALA A 78 -24.09 11.73 -0.24
C ALA A 78 -23.47 10.75 -1.25
N TYR A 79 -22.23 10.37 -1.03
CA TYR A 79 -21.54 9.39 -1.86
C TYR A 79 -22.19 7.99 -1.78
N ALA A 80 -22.60 7.55 -0.58
CA ALA A 80 -23.35 6.30 -0.40
C ALA A 80 -24.60 6.24 -1.27
N ARG A 81 -25.41 7.33 -1.26
CA ARG A 81 -26.62 7.41 -2.13
C ARG A 81 -26.26 7.30 -3.60
N ARG A 82 -25.16 7.92 -4.04
CA ARG A 82 -24.70 7.90 -5.43
C ARG A 82 -24.35 6.48 -5.89
N ILE A 83 -23.67 5.68 -5.05
CA ILE A 83 -23.20 4.34 -5.42
C ILE A 83 -24.17 3.21 -5.03
N THR A 84 -25.36 3.52 -4.51
CA THR A 84 -26.37 2.50 -4.16
C THR A 84 -26.75 1.61 -5.35
N GLY A 85 -26.79 2.15 -6.58
CA GLY A 85 -27.01 1.39 -7.80
C GLY A 85 -25.95 0.33 -8.07
N GLU A 86 -24.69 0.63 -7.75
CA GLU A 86 -23.57 -0.31 -7.91
C GLU A 86 -23.69 -1.51 -6.95
N ALA A 87 -24.10 -1.25 -5.69
CA ALA A 87 -24.32 -2.33 -4.72
C ALA A 87 -25.47 -3.24 -5.15
N ARG A 88 -26.59 -2.65 -5.63
CA ARG A 88 -27.74 -3.43 -6.16
C ARG A 88 -27.37 -4.27 -7.37
N ALA A 89 -26.54 -3.75 -8.27
CA ALA A 89 -26.11 -4.46 -9.46
C ALA A 89 -25.33 -5.74 -9.16
N VAL A 90 -24.67 -5.83 -8.01
CA VAL A 90 -23.95 -7.02 -7.54
C VAL A 90 -24.63 -7.71 -6.35
N LEU A 91 -25.90 -7.39 -6.11
CA LEU A 91 -26.78 -8.02 -5.10
C LEU A 91 -26.22 -7.97 -3.67
N VAL A 92 -25.63 -6.84 -3.27
CA VAL A 92 -25.15 -6.59 -1.91
C VAL A 92 -25.70 -5.28 -1.36
N GLU A 93 -25.57 -5.11 -0.04
CA GLU A 93 -25.71 -3.81 0.61
C GLU A 93 -24.37 -3.11 0.71
N LEU A 94 -24.41 -1.78 0.83
CA LEU A 94 -23.20 -1.00 1.16
C LEU A 94 -22.76 -1.33 2.59
N GLY A 95 -21.46 -1.28 2.83
CA GLY A 95 -20.91 -1.48 4.17
C GLY A 95 -21.21 -0.33 5.11
N ASP A 96 -21.07 -0.58 6.41
CA ASP A 96 -21.08 0.49 7.43
C ASP A 96 -19.81 1.34 7.27
N PRO A 97 -19.91 2.65 7.00
CA PRO A 97 -18.73 3.51 6.91
C PRO A 97 -18.01 3.70 8.26
N HIS A 98 -18.66 3.33 9.37
CA HIS A 98 -18.14 3.51 10.73
C HIS A 98 -18.33 2.23 11.56
N PRO A 99 -17.64 1.12 11.18
CA PRO A 99 -17.75 -0.12 11.94
C PRO A 99 -17.28 0.09 13.38
N ALA A 100 -17.84 -0.70 14.29
CA ALA A 100 -17.50 -0.62 15.71
C ALA A 100 -16.02 -0.94 16.00
N THR A 101 -15.36 -1.65 15.09
CA THR A 101 -13.93 -1.98 15.17
C THR A 101 -13.25 -1.79 13.84
N ASP A 102 -12.09 -1.14 13.86
CA ASP A 102 -11.19 -1.03 12.72
C ASP A 102 -9.82 -1.62 13.12
N PRO A 103 -9.26 -2.57 12.35
CA PRO A 103 -7.98 -3.17 12.68
C PRO A 103 -6.80 -2.21 12.55
N ASP A 104 -6.96 -1.08 11.86
CA ASP A 104 -5.90 -0.10 11.62
C ASP A 104 -6.04 1.17 12.48
N ASP A 105 -6.98 1.19 13.45
CA ASP A 105 -7.18 2.33 14.33
C ASP A 105 -7.23 1.91 15.81
N GLY A 106 -6.93 2.86 16.71
CA GLY A 106 -7.06 2.73 18.16
C GLY A 106 -6.57 1.37 18.69
N PRO A 107 -7.45 0.62 19.39
CA PRO A 107 -7.08 -0.68 19.98
C PRO A 107 -6.62 -1.73 18.97
N GLY A 108 -7.10 -1.67 17.72
CA GLY A 108 -6.69 -2.59 16.65
C GLY A 108 -5.22 -2.41 16.27
N LEU A 109 -4.80 -1.18 16.05
CA LEU A 109 -3.40 -0.83 15.77
C LEU A 109 -2.50 -1.16 16.97
N ASP A 110 -2.92 -0.83 18.19
CA ASP A 110 -2.15 -1.12 19.42
C ASP A 110 -1.97 -2.64 19.62
N ALA A 111 -2.97 -3.44 19.27
CA ALA A 111 -2.86 -4.89 19.30
C ALA A 111 -1.82 -5.42 18.29
N LYS A 112 -1.77 -4.87 17.08
CA LYS A 112 -0.73 -5.21 16.09
C LYS A 112 0.67 -4.83 16.56
N ILE A 113 0.83 -3.64 17.17
CA ILE A 113 2.12 -3.22 17.74
C ILE A 113 2.58 -4.22 18.82
N ARG A 114 1.68 -4.71 19.68
CA ARG A 114 2.02 -5.76 20.66
C ARG A 114 2.45 -7.07 20.00
N VAL A 115 1.81 -7.49 18.91
CA VAL A 115 2.24 -8.67 18.13
C VAL A 115 3.66 -8.48 17.62
N LEU A 116 3.98 -7.31 17.03
CA LEU A 116 5.32 -6.99 16.53
C LEU A 116 6.36 -6.86 17.64
N ALA A 117 5.96 -6.46 18.85
CA ALA A 117 6.87 -6.45 19.99
C ALA A 117 7.19 -7.86 20.51
N ALA A 118 6.26 -8.80 20.36
CA ALA A 118 6.46 -10.21 20.77
C ALA A 118 7.24 -11.02 19.73
N ASP A 119 7.10 -10.75 18.44
CA ASP A 119 7.84 -11.37 17.33
C ASP A 119 8.29 -10.29 16.34
N PRO A 120 9.39 -9.57 16.64
CA PRO A 120 9.80 -8.42 15.84
C PRO A 120 10.36 -8.82 14.47
N PRO A 121 9.94 -8.12 13.38
CA PRO A 121 10.60 -8.20 12.10
C PRO A 121 11.89 -7.38 12.09
N ASP A 122 12.70 -7.49 11.04
CA ASP A 122 13.91 -6.67 10.88
C ASP A 122 13.59 -5.18 10.62
N THR A 123 12.46 -4.93 9.96
CA THR A 123 12.03 -3.58 9.60
C THR A 123 10.53 -3.41 9.80
N ILE A 124 10.11 -2.30 10.38
CA ILE A 124 8.71 -1.87 10.41
C ILE A 124 8.59 -0.60 9.58
N SER A 125 7.73 -0.59 8.57
CA SER A 125 7.40 0.62 7.84
C SER A 125 6.00 1.11 8.20
N VAL A 126 5.82 2.43 8.21
CA VAL A 126 4.50 3.05 8.45
C VAL A 126 4.04 3.82 7.23
N THR A 127 2.73 3.84 7.01
CA THR A 127 2.11 4.55 5.88
C THR A 127 0.87 5.30 6.37
N PHE A 128 0.58 6.47 5.76
CA PHE A 128 -0.58 7.35 5.94
C PHE A 128 -0.46 8.39 7.04
N ALA A 129 0.42 8.21 8.01
CA ALA A 129 0.73 9.17 9.05
C ALA A 129 2.06 8.81 9.73
N LEU A 130 2.49 9.64 10.66
CA LEU A 130 3.48 9.27 11.69
C LEU A 130 2.75 8.89 12.98
N PRO A 131 3.27 7.91 13.76
CA PRO A 131 2.68 7.51 15.02
C PRO A 131 2.82 8.64 16.06
N ASP A 132 1.92 8.67 17.02
CA ASP A 132 2.10 9.48 18.23
C ASP A 132 3.30 9.01 19.07
N ALA A 133 3.65 9.77 20.09
CA ALA A 133 4.86 9.53 20.90
C ALA A 133 4.86 8.14 21.57
N ASP A 134 3.70 7.71 22.07
CA ASP A 134 3.57 6.43 22.80
C ASP A 134 3.73 5.24 21.84
N ARG A 135 3.06 5.28 20.69
CA ARG A 135 3.20 4.26 19.64
C ARG A 135 4.59 4.24 19.04
N LEU A 136 5.19 5.42 18.81
CA LEU A 136 6.56 5.50 18.32
C LEU A 136 7.55 4.87 19.32
N ALA A 137 7.38 5.14 20.60
CA ALA A 137 8.20 4.52 21.65
C ALA A 137 8.02 2.98 21.68
N ALA A 138 6.77 2.50 21.55
CA ALA A 138 6.49 1.06 21.49
C ALA A 138 7.11 0.39 20.24
N LEU A 139 7.04 1.05 19.07
CA LEU A 139 7.66 0.57 17.84
C LEU A 139 9.19 0.51 17.98
N ARG A 140 9.83 1.53 18.54
CA ARG A 140 11.27 1.54 18.80
C ARG A 140 11.71 0.44 19.75
N ALA A 141 10.89 0.15 20.76
CA ALA A 141 11.17 -0.93 21.75
C ALA A 141 11.21 -2.33 21.12
N THR A 142 10.68 -2.52 19.89
CA THR A 142 10.82 -3.78 19.13
C THR A 142 12.26 -4.04 18.70
N GLY A 143 13.10 -3.01 18.58
CA GLY A 143 14.44 -3.09 18.00
C GLY A 143 14.48 -3.16 16.47
N ALA A 144 13.35 -3.19 15.79
CA ALA A 144 13.27 -3.15 14.33
C ALA A 144 13.68 -1.76 13.79
N ARG A 145 14.23 -1.73 12.57
CA ARG A 145 14.43 -0.46 11.85
C ARG A 145 13.07 0.15 11.47
N LEU A 146 12.89 1.44 11.71
CA LEU A 146 11.63 2.13 11.44
C LEU A 146 11.74 2.97 10.16
N LEU A 147 10.89 2.69 9.16
CA LEU A 147 10.81 3.46 7.93
C LEU A 147 9.45 4.17 7.84
N ALA A 148 9.46 5.44 7.37
CA ALA A 148 8.23 6.17 7.07
C ALA A 148 8.04 6.29 5.56
N THR A 149 6.83 6.00 5.06
CA THR A 149 6.45 6.31 3.68
C THR A 149 6.16 7.81 3.58
N VAL A 150 6.81 8.47 2.64
CA VAL A 150 6.71 9.92 2.42
C VAL A 150 6.46 10.23 0.95
N THR A 151 5.70 11.28 0.68
CA THR A 151 5.33 11.72 -0.67
C THR A 151 5.76 13.16 -0.97
N SER A 152 6.32 13.85 0.02
CA SER A 152 6.79 15.23 -0.11
C SER A 152 8.01 15.51 0.78
N PRO A 153 8.75 16.63 0.52
CA PRO A 153 9.85 17.07 1.37
C PRO A 153 9.43 17.40 2.80
N GLU A 154 8.22 17.92 3.00
CA GLU A 154 7.67 18.24 4.32
C GLU A 154 7.45 16.97 5.14
N GLU A 155 6.85 15.94 4.54
CA GLU A 155 6.66 14.62 5.16
C GLU A 155 8.00 13.96 5.49
N ALA A 156 8.97 14.06 4.59
CA ALA A 156 10.32 13.53 4.81
C ALA A 156 11.02 14.20 5.99
N ARG A 157 10.91 15.53 6.11
CA ARG A 157 11.47 16.28 7.25
C ARG A 157 10.79 15.87 8.55
N ALA A 158 9.45 15.82 8.57
CA ALA A 158 8.69 15.41 9.75
C ALA A 158 9.08 13.98 10.23
N ALA A 159 9.30 13.05 9.30
CA ALA A 159 9.75 11.70 9.62
C ALA A 159 11.19 11.68 10.17
N ALA A 160 12.09 12.47 9.59
CA ALA A 160 13.47 12.63 10.08
C ALA A 160 13.51 13.24 11.49
N ASP A 161 12.74 14.29 11.73
CA ASP A 161 12.62 14.95 13.04
C ASP A 161 12.02 14.03 14.11
N ALA A 162 11.09 13.16 13.70
CA ALA A 162 10.56 12.11 14.56
C ALA A 162 11.57 10.97 14.82
N GLY A 163 12.73 10.94 14.12
CA GLY A 163 13.81 9.99 14.32
C GLY A 163 13.57 8.62 13.70
N PHE A 164 12.94 8.56 12.52
CA PHE A 164 12.90 7.35 11.71
C PHE A 164 14.29 7.01 11.14
N ASP A 165 14.54 5.72 10.89
CA ASP A 165 15.83 5.21 10.42
C ASP A 165 15.97 5.22 8.90
N GLY A 166 14.90 5.54 8.16
CA GLY A 166 14.89 5.64 6.72
C GLY A 166 13.53 6.04 6.16
N LEU A 167 13.49 6.34 4.86
CA LEU A 167 12.31 6.86 4.17
C LEU A 167 11.96 5.99 2.96
N VAL A 168 10.69 5.61 2.82
CA VAL A 168 10.14 5.06 1.59
C VAL A 168 9.57 6.22 0.78
N VAL A 169 10.26 6.61 -0.26
CA VAL A 169 9.95 7.78 -1.10
C VAL A 169 8.99 7.37 -2.21
N GLN A 170 7.71 7.68 -2.04
CA GLN A 170 6.66 7.26 -2.96
C GLN A 170 6.31 8.37 -3.95
N GLY A 171 6.65 8.16 -5.23
CA GLY A 171 6.25 9.05 -6.33
C GLY A 171 4.81 8.81 -6.83
N THR A 172 4.37 9.69 -7.74
CA THR A 172 3.02 9.66 -8.31
C THR A 172 2.72 8.40 -9.12
N ASP A 173 3.74 7.75 -9.70
CA ASP A 173 3.63 6.57 -10.55
C ASP A 173 3.34 5.26 -9.82
N ALA A 174 3.39 5.30 -8.48
CA ALA A 174 3.11 4.14 -7.64
C ALA A 174 1.65 3.66 -7.79
N GLY A 175 1.46 2.34 -7.82
CA GLY A 175 0.14 1.72 -7.72
C GLY A 175 -0.40 1.73 -6.28
N GLY A 176 -1.73 1.65 -6.15
CA GLY A 176 -2.39 1.69 -4.85
C GLY A 176 -2.46 3.08 -4.24
N HIS A 177 -2.63 3.12 -2.93
CA HIS A 177 -2.84 4.37 -2.20
C HIS A 177 -1.61 5.29 -2.21
N ARG A 178 -1.86 6.57 -2.42
CA ARG A 178 -0.85 7.60 -2.12
C ARG A 178 -0.64 7.66 -0.61
N GLY A 179 0.63 7.59 -0.20
CA GLY A 179 1.05 7.53 1.20
C GLY A 179 1.03 8.88 1.93
N THR A 180 0.31 9.89 1.45
CA THR A 180 0.21 11.21 2.10
C THR A 180 -0.17 11.09 3.57
N HIS A 181 0.42 11.92 4.44
CA HIS A 181 0.21 11.85 5.89
C HIS A 181 -1.14 12.37 6.36
N ALA A 182 -1.96 12.92 5.47
CA ALA A 182 -3.36 13.23 5.76
C ALA A 182 -4.25 12.91 4.54
N VAL A 183 -5.46 12.43 4.78
CA VAL A 183 -6.43 12.04 3.73
C VAL A 183 -6.86 13.24 2.88
N ALA A 184 -6.96 14.43 3.50
CA ALA A 184 -7.40 15.65 2.84
C ALA A 184 -6.33 16.29 1.95
N VAL A 185 -5.07 15.90 2.07
CA VAL A 185 -3.97 16.40 1.22
C VAL A 185 -4.17 15.89 -0.20
N GLU A 186 -4.17 16.80 -1.18
CA GLU A 186 -4.09 16.41 -2.59
C GLU A 186 -2.67 15.93 -2.89
N PRO A 187 -2.50 14.70 -3.41
CA PRO A 187 -1.18 14.22 -3.77
C PRO A 187 -0.58 15.09 -4.88
N ASN A 188 0.72 15.34 -4.77
CA ASN A 188 1.48 15.91 -5.87
C ASN A 188 1.59 14.89 -7.02
N ASP A 189 2.08 15.36 -8.18
CA ASP A 189 2.32 14.60 -9.40
C ASP A 189 3.82 14.39 -9.70
N VAL A 190 4.68 14.57 -8.69
CA VAL A 190 6.13 14.35 -8.79
C VAL A 190 6.42 12.85 -8.90
N ASP A 191 7.20 12.48 -9.91
CA ASP A 191 7.66 11.09 -10.05
C ASP A 191 8.68 10.68 -8.98
N THR A 192 8.88 9.38 -8.84
CA THR A 192 9.76 8.83 -7.79
C THR A 192 11.20 9.29 -7.91
N ILE A 193 11.74 9.34 -9.12
CA ILE A 193 13.15 9.70 -9.36
C ILE A 193 13.40 11.15 -9.01
N ASP A 194 12.53 12.04 -9.44
CA ASP A 194 12.65 13.48 -9.15
C ASP A 194 12.41 13.76 -7.66
N LEU A 195 11.50 13.03 -7.02
CA LEU A 195 11.31 13.17 -5.57
C LEU A 195 12.53 12.67 -4.77
N VAL A 196 13.17 11.56 -5.17
CA VAL A 196 14.42 11.08 -4.56
C VAL A 196 15.53 12.12 -4.73
N ARG A 197 15.71 12.68 -5.95
CA ARG A 197 16.69 13.73 -6.22
C ARG A 197 16.46 14.99 -5.38
N ALA A 198 15.20 15.38 -5.21
CA ALA A 198 14.84 16.54 -4.40
C ALA A 198 15.13 16.31 -2.91
N LEU A 199 14.97 15.09 -2.41
CA LEU A 199 15.19 14.76 -1.00
C LEU A 199 16.65 14.52 -0.65
N ARG A 200 17.44 13.90 -1.55
CA ARG A 200 18.79 13.44 -1.24
C ARG A 200 19.72 14.52 -0.66
N PRO A 201 19.72 15.78 -1.13
CA PRO A 201 20.57 16.85 -0.55
C PRO A 201 20.15 17.27 0.88
N HIS A 202 18.95 16.91 1.32
CA HIS A 202 18.34 17.38 2.57
C HIS A 202 18.26 16.34 3.68
N THR A 203 18.68 15.10 3.42
CA THR A 203 18.68 14.04 4.43
C THR A 203 19.84 13.07 4.24
N ALA A 204 20.43 12.61 5.35
CA ALA A 204 21.37 11.51 5.36
C ALA A 204 20.71 10.15 5.51
N LEU A 205 19.39 10.10 5.75
CA LEU A 205 18.66 8.84 5.94
C LEU A 205 18.69 8.00 4.66
N PRO A 206 18.73 6.66 4.78
CA PRO A 206 18.50 5.74 3.68
C PRO A 206 17.18 6.04 2.97
N LEU A 207 17.21 6.09 1.62
CA LEU A 207 16.04 6.31 0.78
C LEU A 207 15.70 5.02 0.02
N VAL A 208 14.44 4.60 0.11
CA VAL A 208 13.87 3.49 -0.66
C VAL A 208 12.92 4.07 -1.70
N ALA A 209 13.27 4.01 -2.99
CA ALA A 209 12.47 4.56 -4.08
C ALA A 209 11.28 3.65 -4.39
N ALA A 210 10.04 4.18 -4.36
CA ALA A 210 8.80 3.42 -4.55
C ALA A 210 7.88 4.03 -5.62
N GLY A 211 7.56 3.25 -6.66
CA GLY A 211 6.64 3.64 -7.73
C GLY A 211 7.33 3.94 -9.06
N GLY A 212 6.67 3.58 -10.17
CA GLY A 212 7.16 3.82 -11.53
C GLY A 212 8.42 3.02 -11.94
N ILE A 213 8.89 2.10 -11.11
CA ILE A 213 10.06 1.26 -11.38
C ILE A 213 9.56 -0.12 -11.79
N ALA A 214 10.01 -0.62 -12.97
CA ALA A 214 9.50 -1.86 -13.54
C ALA A 214 10.54 -2.70 -14.30
N ASP A 215 11.79 -2.24 -14.37
CA ASP A 215 12.90 -2.93 -15.04
C ASP A 215 14.27 -2.55 -14.42
N ALA A 216 15.32 -3.26 -14.80
CA ALA A 216 16.67 -3.01 -14.34
C ALA A 216 17.18 -1.58 -14.66
N ALA A 217 16.74 -0.98 -15.76
CA ALA A 217 17.09 0.39 -16.10
C ALA A 217 16.43 1.39 -15.12
N GLY A 218 15.18 1.14 -14.72
CA GLY A 218 14.49 1.91 -13.68
C GLY A 218 15.16 1.78 -12.32
N VAL A 219 15.60 0.56 -11.96
CA VAL A 219 16.39 0.32 -10.74
C VAL A 219 17.66 1.16 -10.75
N ARG A 220 18.46 1.09 -11.80
CA ARG A 220 19.69 1.89 -11.94
C ARG A 220 19.40 3.39 -11.80
N ARG A 221 18.39 3.91 -12.52
CA ARG A 221 18.04 5.35 -12.41
C ARG A 221 17.67 5.78 -10.99
N ALA A 222 16.98 4.92 -10.22
CA ALA A 222 16.65 5.22 -8.82
C ALA A 222 17.90 5.24 -7.93
N LEU A 223 18.80 4.27 -8.10
CA LEU A 223 20.07 4.21 -7.37
C LEU A 223 20.97 5.42 -7.73
N ASP A 224 21.08 5.77 -9.02
CA ASP A 224 21.82 6.93 -9.48
C ASP A 224 21.24 8.26 -8.96
N ALA A 225 19.93 8.30 -8.69
CA ALA A 225 19.27 9.46 -8.06
C ALA A 225 19.56 9.58 -6.55
N GLY A 226 20.16 8.56 -5.94
CA GLY A 226 20.55 8.53 -4.53
C GLY A 226 19.67 7.66 -3.63
N ALA A 227 18.81 6.82 -4.18
CA ALA A 227 18.16 5.76 -3.42
C ALA A 227 19.16 4.63 -3.11
N GLU A 228 18.99 3.96 -1.97
CA GLU A 228 19.76 2.77 -1.62
C GLU A 228 19.05 1.48 -2.02
N GLN A 229 17.72 1.52 -2.08
CA GLN A 229 16.85 0.41 -2.46
C GLN A 229 15.69 0.90 -3.34
N VAL A 230 15.07 -0.05 -4.03
CA VAL A 230 13.86 0.18 -4.84
C VAL A 230 12.75 -0.76 -4.40
N GLN A 231 11.55 -0.21 -4.19
CA GLN A 231 10.40 -0.95 -3.71
C GLN A 231 9.34 -1.06 -4.81
N LEU A 232 9.07 -2.29 -5.26
CA LEU A 232 8.17 -2.58 -6.36
C LEU A 232 6.94 -3.35 -5.85
N GLY A 233 5.74 -2.90 -6.22
CA GLY A 233 4.50 -3.63 -5.91
C GLY A 233 3.96 -4.34 -7.15
N THR A 234 3.60 -3.58 -8.18
CA THR A 234 2.92 -4.06 -9.37
C THR A 234 3.67 -5.17 -10.10
N ALA A 235 4.99 -5.13 -10.11
CA ALA A 235 5.83 -6.17 -10.70
C ALA A 235 5.59 -7.57 -10.10
N PHE A 236 5.19 -7.64 -8.82
CA PHE A 236 4.94 -8.89 -8.11
C PHE A 236 3.47 -9.33 -8.11
N LEU A 237 2.51 -8.51 -8.59
CA LEU A 237 1.07 -8.81 -8.50
C LEU A 237 0.65 -10.07 -9.28
N ARG A 238 1.38 -10.44 -10.33
CA ARG A 238 1.08 -11.60 -11.17
C ARG A 238 1.95 -12.82 -10.86
N THR A 239 2.85 -12.74 -9.87
CA THR A 239 3.70 -13.87 -9.49
C THR A 239 2.91 -15.00 -8.83
N ASP A 240 3.42 -16.22 -8.90
CA ASP A 240 2.77 -17.43 -8.42
C ASP A 240 2.49 -17.40 -6.91
N GLU A 241 3.40 -16.74 -6.15
CA GLU A 241 3.31 -16.64 -4.70
C GLU A 241 2.45 -15.47 -4.22
N ALA A 242 2.06 -14.55 -5.10
CA ALA A 242 1.21 -13.41 -4.72
C ALA A 242 -0.24 -13.85 -4.53
N GLY A 243 -0.87 -13.35 -3.46
CA GLY A 243 -2.29 -13.57 -3.16
C GLY A 243 -3.26 -12.66 -3.94
N THR A 244 -2.83 -12.15 -5.09
CA THR A 244 -3.67 -11.31 -5.96
C THR A 244 -4.85 -12.12 -6.50
N SER A 245 -6.07 -11.58 -6.42
CA SER A 245 -7.25 -12.28 -6.95
C SER A 245 -7.13 -12.55 -8.46
N ALA A 246 -7.72 -13.66 -8.93
CA ALA A 246 -7.69 -14.01 -10.36
C ALA A 246 -8.19 -12.85 -11.24
N THR A 247 -9.32 -12.23 -10.87
CA THR A 247 -9.87 -11.05 -11.57
C THR A 247 -8.86 -9.92 -11.71
N HIS A 248 -8.06 -9.64 -10.68
CA HIS A 248 -7.06 -8.57 -10.75
C HIS A 248 -5.83 -9.00 -11.58
N ARG A 249 -5.37 -10.25 -11.45
CA ARG A 249 -4.26 -10.81 -12.26
C ARG A 249 -4.60 -10.76 -13.75
N ASP A 250 -5.82 -11.17 -14.11
CA ASP A 250 -6.29 -11.19 -15.49
C ASP A 250 -6.42 -9.77 -16.06
N ALA A 251 -6.97 -8.83 -15.28
CA ALA A 251 -7.08 -7.43 -15.67
C ALA A 251 -5.70 -6.76 -15.97
N LEU A 252 -4.65 -7.13 -15.23
CA LEU A 252 -3.29 -6.61 -15.49
C LEU A 252 -2.73 -7.07 -16.84
N ALA A 253 -3.20 -8.20 -17.37
CA ALA A 253 -2.83 -8.75 -18.68
C ALA A 253 -3.78 -8.33 -19.81
N ASP A 254 -5.00 -7.91 -19.47
CA ASP A 254 -6.05 -7.62 -20.43
C ASP A 254 -5.69 -6.38 -21.29
N PRO A 255 -5.62 -6.50 -22.62
CA PRO A 255 -5.38 -5.37 -23.52
C PRO A 255 -6.45 -4.28 -23.47
N ALA A 256 -7.64 -4.55 -22.95
CA ALA A 256 -8.71 -3.56 -22.78
C ALA A 256 -8.32 -2.43 -21.82
N PHE A 257 -7.48 -2.71 -20.81
CA PHE A 257 -6.97 -1.66 -19.93
C PHE A 257 -5.80 -0.93 -20.57
N SER A 258 -5.99 0.31 -21.00
CA SER A 258 -4.97 1.11 -21.69
C SER A 258 -4.14 2.00 -20.74
N GLY A 259 -4.58 2.22 -19.51
CA GLY A 259 -3.90 3.13 -18.58
C GLY A 259 -4.37 3.01 -17.13
N THR A 260 -3.81 3.87 -16.30
CA THR A 260 -4.14 3.98 -14.89
C THR A 260 -4.66 5.38 -14.55
N THR A 261 -5.47 5.48 -13.52
CA THR A 261 -5.97 6.75 -12.98
C THR A 261 -5.80 6.80 -11.47
N VAL A 262 -5.63 8.01 -10.91
CA VAL A 262 -5.70 8.23 -9.46
C VAL A 262 -7.14 8.57 -9.10
N THR A 263 -7.71 7.86 -8.15
CA THR A 263 -9.11 8.00 -7.75
C THR A 263 -9.30 7.84 -6.24
N ARG A 264 -10.33 8.47 -5.68
CA ARG A 264 -10.83 8.23 -4.32
C ARG A 264 -12.08 7.33 -4.30
N ALA A 265 -12.58 6.92 -5.47
CA ALA A 265 -13.87 6.23 -5.60
C ALA A 265 -14.02 5.01 -4.69
N PHE A 266 -12.97 4.23 -4.52
CA PHE A 266 -13.04 2.96 -3.78
C PHE A 266 -12.85 3.10 -2.28
N THR A 267 -11.99 4.02 -1.82
CA THR A 267 -11.56 4.03 -0.42
C THR A 267 -11.63 5.40 0.23
N GLY A 268 -11.83 6.47 -0.53
CA GLY A 268 -11.79 7.84 -0.01
C GLY A 268 -10.37 8.42 0.12
N ARG A 269 -9.35 7.60 -0.02
CA ARG A 269 -7.95 8.04 -0.13
C ARG A 269 -7.53 7.96 -1.59
N ALA A 270 -6.79 8.94 -2.09
CA ALA A 270 -6.26 8.93 -3.45
C ALA A 270 -5.42 7.67 -3.68
N ALA A 271 -5.72 6.92 -4.74
CA ALA A 271 -5.05 5.67 -5.06
C ALA A 271 -5.02 5.45 -6.58
N ARG A 272 -3.90 4.91 -7.09
CA ARG A 272 -3.76 4.61 -8.52
C ARG A 272 -4.21 3.19 -8.83
N ALA A 273 -5.11 3.07 -9.80
CA ALA A 273 -5.66 1.81 -10.30
C ALA A 273 -5.68 1.77 -11.82
N LEU A 274 -5.88 0.59 -12.42
CA LEU A 274 -6.33 0.50 -13.81
C LEU A 274 -7.61 1.32 -13.97
N THR A 275 -7.70 2.06 -15.06
CA THR A 275 -8.86 2.91 -15.34
C THR A 275 -10.04 2.03 -15.70
N ASN A 276 -11.07 2.00 -14.85
CA ASN A 276 -12.33 1.30 -15.06
C ASN A 276 -13.53 2.23 -14.88
N ARG A 277 -14.72 1.72 -15.20
CA ARG A 277 -15.95 2.52 -15.15
C ARG A 277 -16.22 3.10 -13.76
N PHE A 278 -16.08 2.31 -12.69
CA PHE A 278 -16.34 2.77 -11.32
C PHE A 278 -15.42 3.94 -10.92
N ALA A 279 -14.13 3.85 -11.28
CA ALA A 279 -13.16 4.92 -11.01
C ALA A 279 -13.52 6.21 -11.76
N VAL A 280 -13.93 6.09 -13.04
CA VAL A 280 -14.28 7.24 -13.90
C VAL A 280 -15.58 7.90 -13.44
N GLU A 281 -16.64 7.11 -13.24
CA GLU A 281 -17.98 7.64 -12.92
C GLU A 281 -18.10 8.19 -11.50
N HIS A 282 -17.42 7.57 -10.53
CA HIS A 282 -17.58 7.88 -9.11
C HIS A 282 -16.40 8.66 -8.51
N GLY A 283 -15.22 8.63 -9.15
CA GLY A 283 -14.01 9.32 -8.69
C GLY A 283 -14.21 10.82 -8.45
N PRO A 284 -14.78 11.58 -9.41
CA PRO A 284 -14.96 13.03 -9.26
C PRO A 284 -15.86 13.44 -8.07
N ALA A 285 -16.75 12.56 -7.62
CA ALA A 285 -17.69 12.84 -6.53
C ALA A 285 -17.24 12.21 -5.19
N ALA A 286 -16.18 11.43 -5.19
CA ALA A 286 -15.71 10.72 -4.00
C ALA A 286 -15.02 11.69 -3.03
N PRO A 287 -15.50 11.81 -1.78
CA PRO A 287 -14.88 12.68 -0.79
C PRO A 287 -13.53 12.11 -0.29
N ALA A 288 -12.66 12.98 0.19
CA ALA A 288 -11.50 12.61 0.97
C ALA A 288 -11.95 12.10 2.35
N ALA A 289 -12.28 10.81 2.44
CA ALA A 289 -12.87 10.17 3.61
C ALA A 289 -12.43 8.69 3.69
N TYR A 290 -11.26 8.47 4.19
CA TYR A 290 -10.68 7.16 4.50
C TYR A 290 -10.53 7.02 6.02
N PRO A 291 -10.96 5.91 6.64
CA PRO A 291 -11.36 4.63 6.00
C PRO A 291 -12.87 4.51 5.65
N GLU A 292 -13.69 5.54 5.83
CA GLU A 292 -15.15 5.45 5.69
C GLU A 292 -15.57 4.88 4.32
N LEU A 293 -15.01 5.40 3.22
CA LEU A 293 -15.33 4.87 1.90
C LEU A 293 -14.77 3.46 1.68
N HIS A 294 -13.63 3.14 2.31
CA HIS A 294 -13.11 1.78 2.27
C HIS A 294 -14.13 0.76 2.82
N HIS A 295 -14.70 1.04 3.99
CA HIS A 295 -15.72 0.18 4.61
C HIS A 295 -17.00 0.19 3.78
N LEU A 296 -17.48 1.36 3.36
CA LEU A 296 -18.70 1.53 2.57
C LEU A 296 -18.70 0.70 1.28
N THR A 297 -17.60 0.71 0.52
CA THR A 297 -17.50 0.06 -0.79
C THR A 297 -17.02 -1.40 -0.72
N ARG A 298 -16.54 -1.86 0.43
CA ARG A 298 -15.97 -3.20 0.60
C ARG A 298 -16.86 -4.33 0.11
N PRO A 299 -18.18 -4.36 0.44
CA PRO A 299 -19.06 -5.44 -0.06
C PRO A 299 -19.15 -5.46 -1.59
N VAL A 300 -19.23 -4.29 -2.24
CA VAL A 300 -19.28 -4.16 -3.71
C VAL A 300 -18.01 -4.72 -4.33
N ARG A 301 -16.85 -4.31 -3.83
CA ARG A 301 -15.54 -4.77 -4.32
C ARG A 301 -15.32 -6.27 -4.12
N THR A 302 -15.79 -6.81 -2.99
CA THR A 302 -15.71 -8.24 -2.70
C THR A 302 -16.60 -9.05 -3.64
N ALA A 303 -17.84 -8.61 -3.89
CA ALA A 303 -18.73 -9.24 -4.85
C ALA A 303 -18.17 -9.15 -6.28
N ALA A 304 -17.65 -8.00 -6.69
CA ALA A 304 -17.02 -7.80 -7.98
C ALA A 304 -15.84 -8.76 -8.20
N ALA A 305 -14.96 -8.91 -7.22
CA ALA A 305 -13.83 -9.85 -7.30
C ALA A 305 -14.27 -11.29 -7.50
N LYS A 306 -15.34 -11.72 -6.79
CA LYS A 306 -15.90 -13.07 -6.92
C LYS A 306 -16.61 -13.33 -8.27
N ALA A 307 -17.20 -12.27 -8.83
CA ALA A 307 -17.94 -12.34 -10.11
C ALA A 307 -17.05 -12.13 -11.34
N GLY A 308 -15.75 -11.84 -11.19
CA GLY A 308 -14.89 -11.46 -12.31
C GLY A 308 -15.20 -10.06 -12.88
N ASP A 309 -15.89 -9.22 -12.11
CA ASP A 309 -16.31 -7.87 -12.54
C ASP A 309 -15.18 -6.86 -12.34
N THR A 310 -14.39 -6.64 -13.38
CA THR A 310 -13.29 -5.67 -13.40
C THR A 310 -13.78 -4.23 -13.33
N GLU A 311 -15.02 -3.95 -13.71
CA GLU A 311 -15.56 -2.60 -13.77
C GLU A 311 -15.95 -2.01 -12.41
N ARG A 312 -16.08 -2.87 -11.36
CA ARG A 312 -16.39 -2.50 -9.98
C ARG A 312 -15.28 -2.84 -9.00
N LEU A 313 -14.19 -3.47 -9.46
CA LEU A 313 -13.07 -3.86 -8.61
C LEU A 313 -11.98 -2.77 -8.60
N HIS A 314 -11.39 -2.54 -7.42
CA HIS A 314 -10.25 -1.66 -7.23
C HIS A 314 -8.95 -2.33 -7.72
N LEU A 315 -8.64 -2.17 -8.98
CA LEU A 315 -7.51 -2.82 -9.65
C LEU A 315 -6.22 -2.00 -9.43
N TRP A 316 -5.68 -2.02 -8.23
CA TRP A 316 -4.49 -1.23 -7.88
C TRP A 316 -3.28 -1.59 -8.74
N ALA A 317 -2.72 -0.62 -9.45
CA ALA A 317 -1.58 -0.82 -10.33
C ALA A 317 -0.84 0.49 -10.59
N GLY A 318 0.48 0.43 -10.71
CA GLY A 318 1.31 1.56 -11.14
C GLY A 318 1.29 1.75 -12.66
N VAL A 319 1.88 2.84 -13.11
CA VAL A 319 1.84 3.25 -14.55
C VAL A 319 2.44 2.19 -15.49
N HIS A 320 3.38 1.38 -15.01
CA HIS A 320 4.05 0.34 -15.81
C HIS A 320 3.43 -1.06 -15.62
N PHE A 321 2.14 -1.16 -15.28
CA PHE A 321 1.48 -2.43 -14.97
C PHE A 321 1.62 -3.50 -16.07
N ARG A 322 1.75 -3.11 -17.32
CA ARG A 322 1.93 -4.03 -18.45
C ARG A 322 3.26 -4.80 -18.42
N ARG A 323 4.19 -4.41 -17.56
CA ARG A 323 5.45 -5.11 -17.34
C ARG A 323 5.37 -6.17 -16.23
N ALA A 324 4.24 -6.30 -15.55
CA ALA A 324 4.01 -7.39 -14.61
C ALA A 324 3.87 -8.72 -15.37
N THR A 325 4.72 -9.68 -15.04
CA THR A 325 4.76 -11.00 -15.68
C THR A 325 4.26 -12.09 -14.74
N ASP A 326 3.71 -13.17 -15.30
CA ASP A 326 3.44 -14.41 -14.57
C ASP A 326 4.75 -15.14 -14.24
N GLY A 327 4.68 -16.08 -13.32
CA GLY A 327 5.78 -16.94 -12.93
C GLY A 327 6.32 -16.67 -11.52
N PRO A 328 7.42 -17.33 -11.13
CA PRO A 328 7.97 -17.22 -9.78
C PRO A 328 8.48 -15.82 -9.45
N ALA A 329 8.21 -15.32 -8.24
CA ALA A 329 8.72 -14.03 -7.77
C ALA A 329 10.26 -13.91 -7.83
N ALA A 330 10.96 -15.02 -7.69
CA ALA A 330 12.41 -15.08 -7.83
C ALA A 330 12.91 -14.66 -9.23
N GLU A 331 12.13 -14.89 -10.29
CA GLU A 331 12.46 -14.45 -11.65
C GLU A 331 12.31 -12.93 -11.78
N VAL A 332 11.29 -12.35 -11.17
CA VAL A 332 11.13 -10.89 -11.11
C VAL A 332 12.34 -10.25 -10.41
N VAL A 333 12.79 -10.79 -9.27
CA VAL A 333 13.98 -10.28 -8.57
C VAL A 333 15.21 -10.34 -9.46
N ARG A 334 15.45 -11.48 -10.14
CA ARG A 334 16.63 -11.64 -11.03
C ARG A 334 16.59 -10.71 -12.25
N ALA A 335 15.40 -10.46 -12.82
CA ALA A 335 15.23 -9.59 -13.98
C ALA A 335 15.44 -8.09 -13.66
N LEU A 336 15.38 -7.72 -12.37
CA LEU A 336 15.56 -6.34 -11.90
C LEU A 336 17.00 -6.00 -11.53
N LEU A 337 17.88 -7.02 -11.45
CA LEU A 337 19.31 -6.88 -11.15
C LEU A 337 20.15 -6.77 -12.42
#